data_7da57975f6dc9dd18cd662fab52675ba
#
_entry.id   7da57975f6dc9dd18cd662fab52675ba
#
_cell.length_a   1.000
_cell.length_b   1.000
_cell.length_c   1.000
_cell.angle_alpha   90.00
_cell.angle_beta   90.00
_cell.angle_gamma   90.00
#
_symmetry.space_group_name_H-M   'P 1'
#
loop_
_entity.id
_entity.type
_entity.pdbx_description
1 polymer ?
#
loop_
_entity_poly.entity_id
_entity_poly.type
_entity_poly.pdbx_seq_one_letter_code
_entity_poly.pdbx_strand_id
1 'polypeptide(L)'
;MKKVRLVLISLLMFFAVTGCSNEDKNLLDKDDPTTIQVWHYYNGAQQEEFNRLVDEFNKTVGKEKGIIVEGSGQGTISDLERNVLDSINGKAGAADIPNIFAAYGDTAYQVDKLGYAVDLNKYFSKDELSKYVDGYLEEGHFSSKDTLKIFPVAKSVELFMLNKTDWEKFANATGASTNDLNTIEGVTKVAEQYYNWTDSLTAAPNDGKAFFGRDAFANYMLVGYRQLATDIFSKKDNKIVLNFEADIAKKLWDNYYVPYISGYFSSSGKFRSDDIKIGNILACVSSSSSVTYFPKEVILNDEESHSIELETFACPKFKDGKDYVVQQGSGMGALFPSVSTNSV
;
A
#
# COMPACT_ATOMS: atom_id res chain seq x y z
N MET A 1 24.77 -41.38 -67.78
CA MET A 1 25.35 -40.38 -66.84
C MET A 1 24.39 -39.21 -66.53
N LYS A 2 23.50 -38.75 -67.44
CA LYS A 2 22.55 -37.64 -67.18
C LYS A 2 21.42 -38.02 -66.22
N LYS A 3 20.95 -39.28 -66.23
CA LYS A 3 19.85 -39.75 -65.32
C LYS A 3 20.29 -39.92 -63.84
N VAL A 4 21.54 -40.26 -63.59
CA VAL A 4 22.08 -40.40 -62.24
C VAL A 4 22.30 -39.04 -61.57
N ARG A 5 22.64 -37.98 -62.32
CA ARG A 5 22.76 -36.61 -61.79
C ARG A 5 21.44 -35.99 -61.39
N LEU A 6 20.32 -36.35 -62.07
CA LEU A 6 19.01 -35.82 -61.72
C LEU A 6 18.43 -36.46 -60.44
N VAL A 7 18.74 -37.71 -60.16
CA VAL A 7 18.34 -38.43 -58.92
C VAL A 7 19.15 -37.92 -57.72
N LEU A 8 20.44 -37.60 -57.89
CA LEU A 8 21.23 -37.00 -56.81
C LEU A 8 20.78 -35.57 -56.44
N ILE A 9 20.39 -34.77 -57.42
CA ILE A 9 19.88 -33.40 -57.16
C ILE A 9 18.48 -33.46 -56.52
N SER A 10 17.64 -34.41 -56.87
CA SER A 10 16.31 -34.63 -56.24
C SER A 10 16.47 -35.16 -54.79
N LEU A 11 17.50 -35.94 -54.48
CA LEU A 11 17.75 -36.46 -53.13
C LEU A 11 18.38 -35.39 -52.22
N LEU A 12 19.14 -34.43 -52.77
CA LEU A 12 19.66 -33.27 -52.00
C LEU A 12 18.61 -32.19 -51.69
N MET A 13 17.52 -32.06 -52.49
CA MET A 13 16.40 -31.18 -52.21
C MET A 13 15.40 -31.74 -51.17
N PHE A 14 15.44 -33.04 -50.89
CA PHE A 14 14.59 -33.63 -49.85
C PHE A 14 15.17 -33.55 -48.43
N PHE A 15 16.44 -33.18 -48.27
CA PHE A 15 17.09 -32.97 -46.96
C PHE A 15 17.07 -31.50 -46.48
N ALA A 16 16.52 -30.57 -47.28
CA ALA A 16 16.47 -29.13 -46.93
C ALA A 16 15.14 -28.65 -46.32
N VAL A 17 14.22 -29.55 -46.02
CA VAL A 17 12.88 -29.20 -45.51
C VAL A 17 12.59 -29.79 -44.12
N THR A 18 13.58 -30.29 -43.44
CA THR A 18 13.45 -30.69 -42.02
C THR A 18 14.25 -29.75 -41.16
N GLY A 19 13.75 -28.52 -40.94
CA GLY A 19 14.43 -27.58 -40.09
C GLY A 19 13.66 -26.30 -39.93
N CYS A 20 12.42 -26.37 -39.48
CA CYS A 20 11.74 -25.31 -38.75
C CYS A 20 10.66 -26.01 -37.92
N SER A 21 11.06 -26.80 -36.96
CA SER A 21 10.29 -26.86 -35.72
C SER A 21 10.50 -25.49 -35.09
N ASN A 22 9.48 -24.69 -34.96
CA ASN A 22 9.40 -23.69 -33.92
C ASN A 22 9.47 -24.48 -32.60
N GLU A 23 10.67 -24.81 -32.16
CA GLU A 23 10.94 -24.96 -30.76
C GLU A 23 10.72 -23.54 -30.20
N ASP A 24 9.65 -23.38 -29.43
CA ASP A 24 9.61 -22.33 -28.43
C ASP A 24 10.92 -22.46 -27.67
N LYS A 25 11.90 -21.62 -28.01
CA LYS A 25 13.13 -21.53 -27.26
C LYS A 25 12.68 -21.17 -25.87
N ASN A 26 12.79 -22.12 -24.96
CA ASN A 26 12.63 -21.88 -23.54
C ASN A 26 13.65 -20.78 -23.24
N LEU A 27 13.19 -19.53 -23.16
CA LEU A 27 14.07 -18.35 -22.97
C LEU A 27 14.77 -18.36 -21.61
N LEU A 28 14.38 -19.33 -20.74
CA LEU A 28 14.91 -19.50 -19.41
C LEU A 28 15.83 -20.73 -19.39
N ASP A 29 17.06 -20.52 -18.95
CA ASP A 29 18.08 -21.56 -18.78
C ASP A 29 18.51 -21.60 -17.30
N LYS A 30 18.38 -22.79 -16.68
CA LYS A 30 18.80 -22.98 -15.29
C LYS A 30 20.34 -22.97 -15.10
N ASP A 31 21.10 -23.18 -16.17
CA ASP A 31 22.54 -23.13 -16.15
C ASP A 31 23.09 -21.71 -16.47
N ASP A 32 22.23 -20.84 -17.04
CA ASP A 32 22.46 -19.39 -17.22
C ASP A 32 21.22 -18.62 -16.79
N PRO A 33 20.96 -18.47 -15.48
CA PRO A 33 19.71 -17.93 -14.95
C PRO A 33 19.53 -16.45 -15.24
N THR A 34 18.30 -16.08 -15.60
CA THR A 34 17.90 -14.68 -15.78
C THR A 34 17.65 -14.02 -14.43
N THR A 35 18.28 -12.86 -14.20
CA THR A 35 18.07 -12.07 -12.98
C THR A 35 16.88 -11.10 -13.17
N ILE A 36 15.97 -11.10 -12.20
CA ILE A 36 14.82 -10.22 -12.12
C ILE A 36 14.97 -9.26 -10.94
N GLN A 37 15.13 -7.98 -11.24
CA GLN A 37 15.22 -6.91 -10.24
C GLN A 37 13.83 -6.50 -9.77
N VAL A 38 13.57 -6.55 -8.44
CA VAL A 38 12.31 -6.12 -7.81
C VAL A 38 12.58 -4.96 -6.87
N TRP A 39 12.05 -3.78 -7.19
CA TRP A 39 12.16 -2.60 -6.33
C TRP A 39 10.95 -2.46 -5.42
N HIS A 40 11.21 -2.24 -4.13
CA HIS A 40 10.18 -2.09 -3.11
C HIS A 40 10.55 -1.04 -2.06
N TYR A 41 9.60 -0.70 -1.18
CA TYR A 41 9.78 0.22 -0.06
C TYR A 41 9.55 -0.44 1.31
N TYR A 42 9.50 -1.77 1.34
CA TYR A 42 9.33 -2.52 2.59
C TYR A 42 10.49 -2.26 3.53
N ASN A 43 10.20 -2.20 4.83
CA ASN A 43 11.18 -2.04 5.89
C ASN A 43 10.81 -2.89 7.11
N GLY A 44 11.74 -3.03 8.07
CA GLY A 44 11.55 -3.85 9.27
C GLY A 44 11.05 -5.26 8.97
N ALA A 45 10.07 -5.74 9.71
CA ALA A 45 9.53 -7.09 9.58
C ALA A 45 8.97 -7.41 8.18
N GLN A 46 8.40 -6.42 7.48
CA GLN A 46 7.92 -6.62 6.11
C GLN A 46 9.07 -6.90 5.13
N GLN A 47 10.19 -6.20 5.29
CA GLN A 47 11.38 -6.42 4.47
C GLN A 47 12.01 -7.78 4.76
N GLU A 48 12.10 -8.17 6.03
CA GLU A 48 12.64 -9.47 6.44
C GLU A 48 11.82 -10.61 5.81
N GLU A 49 10.50 -10.53 5.88
CA GLU A 49 9.61 -11.54 5.30
C GLU A 49 9.65 -11.54 3.77
N PHE A 50 9.71 -10.39 3.12
CA PHE A 50 9.89 -10.30 1.67
C PHE A 50 11.21 -10.96 1.23
N ASN A 51 12.32 -10.67 1.91
CA ASN A 51 13.61 -11.29 1.63
C ASN A 51 13.57 -12.81 1.83
N ARG A 52 12.88 -13.29 2.86
CA ARG A 52 12.66 -14.73 3.10
C ARG A 52 11.92 -15.40 1.94
N LEU A 53 10.86 -14.75 1.43
CA LEU A 53 10.10 -15.25 0.27
C LEU A 53 10.94 -15.26 -1.01
N VAL A 54 11.74 -14.22 -1.24
CA VAL A 54 12.70 -14.16 -2.37
C VAL A 54 13.71 -15.29 -2.29
N ASP A 55 14.29 -15.51 -1.11
CA ASP A 55 15.24 -16.59 -0.87
C ASP A 55 14.62 -17.98 -1.10
N GLU A 56 13.39 -18.19 -0.66
CA GLU A 56 12.66 -19.45 -0.87
C GLU A 56 12.36 -19.66 -2.36
N PHE A 57 11.90 -18.62 -3.07
CA PHE A 57 11.70 -18.67 -4.51
C PHE A 57 12.99 -19.04 -5.24
N ASN A 58 14.10 -18.37 -4.94
CA ASN A 58 15.40 -18.62 -5.57
C ASN A 58 15.93 -20.04 -5.34
N LYS A 59 15.66 -20.61 -4.14
CA LYS A 59 16.06 -21.99 -3.80
C LYS A 59 15.18 -23.08 -4.41
N THR A 60 13.96 -22.74 -4.81
CA THR A 60 12.92 -23.67 -5.29
C THR A 60 12.57 -23.40 -6.76
N VAL A 61 11.50 -22.66 -7.00
CA VAL A 61 10.95 -22.38 -8.34
C VAL A 61 11.97 -21.65 -9.22
N GLY A 62 12.67 -20.66 -8.68
CA GLY A 62 13.68 -19.90 -9.40
C GLY A 62 14.81 -20.79 -9.92
N LYS A 63 15.35 -21.65 -9.05
CA LYS A 63 16.39 -22.63 -9.42
C LYS A 63 15.91 -23.62 -10.49
N GLU A 64 14.66 -24.08 -10.39
CA GLU A 64 14.09 -25.02 -11.38
C GLU A 64 13.88 -24.34 -12.74
N LYS A 65 13.50 -23.08 -12.75
CA LYS A 65 13.13 -22.31 -13.95
C LYS A 65 14.30 -21.52 -14.56
N GLY A 66 15.44 -21.42 -13.89
CA GLY A 66 16.54 -20.55 -14.33
C GLY A 66 16.23 -19.05 -14.09
N ILE A 67 15.65 -18.72 -12.95
CA ILE A 67 15.32 -17.35 -12.56
C ILE A 67 15.95 -17.05 -11.20
N ILE A 68 16.61 -15.89 -11.09
CA ILE A 68 17.09 -15.34 -9.82
C ILE A 68 16.33 -14.03 -9.59
N VAL A 69 15.67 -13.88 -8.45
CA VAL A 69 15.05 -12.63 -8.02
C VAL A 69 15.98 -11.91 -7.06
N GLU A 70 16.18 -10.61 -7.30
CA GLU A 70 16.90 -9.71 -6.42
C GLU A 70 15.97 -8.58 -5.95
N GLY A 71 15.64 -8.57 -4.65
CA GLY A 71 14.87 -7.51 -4.02
C GLY A 71 15.75 -6.34 -3.61
N SER A 72 15.35 -5.12 -3.97
CA SER A 72 16.05 -3.88 -3.63
C SER A 72 15.12 -2.89 -2.94
N GLY A 73 15.39 -2.60 -1.66
CA GLY A 73 14.69 -1.57 -0.89
C GLY A 73 15.11 -0.18 -1.32
N GLN A 74 14.17 0.64 -1.78
CA GLN A 74 14.42 1.97 -2.33
C GLN A 74 14.20 3.11 -1.30
N GLY A 75 14.03 2.78 -0.02
CA GLY A 75 13.73 3.74 1.03
C GLY A 75 12.24 3.93 1.27
N THR A 76 11.75 5.17 1.28
CA THR A 76 10.32 5.46 1.41
C THR A 76 9.57 5.20 0.10
N ILE A 77 8.23 5.19 0.16
CA ILE A 77 7.43 5.10 -1.08
C ILE A 77 7.75 6.26 -2.05
N SER A 78 7.92 7.48 -1.56
CA SER A 78 8.29 8.63 -2.40
C SER A 78 9.69 8.52 -2.99
N ASP A 79 10.63 7.86 -2.29
CA ASP A 79 11.96 7.57 -2.85
C ASP A 79 11.87 6.55 -3.98
N LEU A 80 11.09 5.48 -3.78
CA LEU A 80 10.85 4.47 -4.82
C LEU A 80 10.21 5.09 -6.06
N GLU A 81 9.15 5.88 -5.90
CA GLU A 81 8.47 6.57 -7.00
C GLU A 81 9.42 7.45 -7.80
N ARG A 82 10.18 8.28 -7.09
CA ARG A 82 11.22 9.11 -7.71
C ARG A 82 12.24 8.27 -8.46
N ASN A 83 12.78 7.22 -7.84
CA ASN A 83 13.83 6.40 -8.44
C ASN A 83 13.33 5.68 -9.70
N VAL A 84 12.12 5.15 -9.72
CA VAL A 84 11.50 4.53 -10.90
C VAL A 84 11.35 5.54 -12.03
N LEU A 85 10.80 6.72 -11.74
CA LEU A 85 10.61 7.77 -12.76
C LEU A 85 11.95 8.34 -13.26
N ASP A 86 12.94 8.47 -12.39
CA ASP A 86 14.28 8.94 -12.75
C ASP A 86 15.01 7.94 -13.66
N SER A 87 14.88 6.63 -13.38
CA SER A 87 15.40 5.56 -14.23
C SER A 87 14.73 5.56 -15.61
N ILE A 88 13.40 5.64 -15.67
CA ILE A 88 12.64 5.69 -16.93
C ILE A 88 13.02 6.91 -17.76
N ASN A 89 13.24 8.06 -17.14
CA ASN A 89 13.62 9.29 -17.83
C ASN A 89 15.12 9.40 -18.12
N GLY A 90 15.93 8.41 -17.78
CA GLY A 90 17.37 8.38 -18.02
C GLY A 90 18.13 9.52 -17.34
N LYS A 91 17.71 9.92 -16.13
CA LYS A 91 18.38 10.99 -15.40
C LYS A 91 19.81 10.59 -15.04
N ALA A 92 20.72 11.55 -15.08
CA ALA A 92 22.12 11.34 -14.71
C ALA A 92 22.23 10.82 -13.26
N GLY A 93 22.90 9.66 -13.10
CA GLY A 93 23.05 8.98 -11.82
C GLY A 93 21.86 8.10 -11.39
N ALA A 94 20.81 8.00 -12.19
CA ALA A 94 19.75 7.02 -11.97
C ALA A 94 20.29 5.60 -12.23
N ALA A 95 19.75 4.64 -11.46
CA ALA A 95 20.01 3.22 -11.70
C ALA A 95 19.27 2.71 -12.95
N ASP A 96 19.61 1.52 -13.41
CA ASP A 96 18.89 0.85 -14.49
C ASP A 96 17.42 0.57 -14.10
N ILE A 97 16.56 0.54 -15.11
CA ILE A 97 15.12 0.29 -14.92
C ILE A 97 14.91 -1.12 -14.34
N PRO A 98 14.22 -1.29 -13.20
CA PRO A 98 13.94 -2.61 -12.65
C PRO A 98 12.94 -3.37 -13.51
N ASN A 99 12.89 -4.70 -13.35
CA ASN A 99 11.89 -5.53 -14.03
C ASN A 99 10.51 -5.41 -13.37
N ILE A 100 10.47 -5.35 -12.04
CA ILE A 100 9.25 -5.25 -11.24
C ILE A 100 9.42 -4.13 -10.20
N PHE A 101 8.37 -3.41 -9.95
CA PHE A 101 8.38 -2.32 -8.95
C PHE A 101 7.08 -2.29 -8.16
N ALA A 102 7.17 -1.95 -6.88
CA ALA A 102 6.00 -1.65 -6.08
C ALA A 102 5.51 -0.24 -6.39
N ALA A 103 4.20 -0.05 -6.56
CA ALA A 103 3.62 1.25 -6.85
C ALA A 103 2.19 1.38 -6.33
N TYR A 104 1.79 2.59 -6.02
CA TYR A 104 0.38 2.98 -5.96
C TYR A 104 -0.13 3.33 -7.36
N GLY A 105 -1.44 3.40 -7.51
CA GLY A 105 -2.09 3.62 -8.80
C GLY A 105 -1.67 4.91 -9.50
N ASP A 106 -1.36 5.97 -8.77
CA ASP A 106 -0.91 7.27 -9.32
C ASP A 106 0.46 7.19 -9.98
N THR A 107 1.44 6.56 -9.33
CA THR A 107 2.78 6.33 -9.91
C THR A 107 2.70 5.35 -11.07
N ALA A 108 1.97 4.24 -10.91
CA ALA A 108 1.77 3.27 -11.97
C ALA A 108 1.09 3.90 -13.21
N TYR A 109 0.15 4.82 -13.01
CA TYR A 109 -0.46 5.60 -14.10
C TYR A 109 0.54 6.50 -14.83
N GLN A 110 1.47 7.16 -14.11
CA GLN A 110 2.52 7.94 -14.74
C GLN A 110 3.46 7.06 -15.57
N VAL A 111 3.86 5.90 -15.03
CA VAL A 111 4.68 4.91 -15.74
C VAL A 111 3.97 4.40 -17.00
N ASP A 112 2.66 4.13 -16.92
CA ASP A 112 1.85 3.69 -18.06
C ASP A 112 1.74 4.77 -19.13
N LYS A 113 1.56 6.02 -18.74
CA LYS A 113 1.57 7.16 -19.69
C LYS A 113 2.88 7.32 -20.45
N LEU A 114 3.99 6.95 -19.84
CA LEU A 114 5.31 6.92 -20.49
C LEU A 114 5.50 5.68 -21.38
N GLY A 115 4.55 4.75 -21.42
CA GLY A 115 4.57 3.55 -22.24
C GLY A 115 5.39 2.40 -21.67
N TYR A 116 5.78 2.46 -20.40
CA TYR A 116 6.64 1.44 -19.77
C TYR A 116 5.87 0.36 -18.96
N ALA A 117 4.61 0.59 -18.58
CA ALA A 117 3.86 -0.38 -17.78
C ALA A 117 3.34 -1.54 -18.65
N VAL A 118 3.74 -2.76 -18.30
CA VAL A 118 3.27 -3.99 -18.93
C VAL A 118 1.80 -4.25 -18.61
N ASP A 119 1.04 -4.80 -19.56
CA ASP A 119 -0.30 -5.29 -19.31
C ASP A 119 -0.22 -6.73 -18.76
N LEU A 120 -0.47 -6.86 -17.48
CA LEU A 120 -0.37 -8.11 -16.74
C LEU A 120 -1.47 -9.11 -17.08
N ASN A 121 -2.63 -8.69 -17.68
CA ASN A 121 -3.65 -9.59 -18.17
C ASN A 121 -3.14 -10.59 -19.21
N LYS A 122 -2.00 -10.30 -19.83
CA LYS A 122 -1.37 -11.23 -20.80
C LYS A 122 -0.71 -12.43 -20.11
N TYR A 123 -0.45 -12.35 -18.82
CA TYR A 123 0.32 -13.32 -18.04
C TYR A 123 -0.50 -14.04 -16.98
N PHE A 124 -1.72 -13.58 -16.69
CA PHE A 124 -2.64 -14.21 -15.75
C PHE A 124 -3.87 -14.72 -16.49
N SER A 125 -4.27 -15.95 -16.20
CA SER A 125 -5.55 -16.48 -16.62
C SER A 125 -6.70 -15.87 -15.82
N LYS A 126 -7.91 -15.90 -16.36
CA LYS A 126 -9.11 -15.45 -15.63
C LYS A 126 -9.33 -16.25 -14.35
N ASP A 127 -9.00 -17.55 -14.35
CA ASP A 127 -9.13 -18.42 -13.18
C ASP A 127 -8.14 -18.05 -12.07
N GLU A 128 -6.94 -17.60 -12.44
CA GLU A 128 -5.97 -17.09 -11.45
C GLU A 128 -6.46 -15.78 -10.86
N LEU A 129 -6.89 -14.83 -11.68
CA LEU A 129 -7.39 -13.53 -11.20
C LEU A 129 -8.65 -13.67 -10.34
N SER A 130 -9.53 -14.62 -10.64
CA SER A 130 -10.77 -14.85 -9.87
C SER A 130 -10.54 -15.29 -8.42
N LYS A 131 -9.32 -15.67 -8.05
CA LYS A 131 -8.93 -16.02 -6.67
C LYS A 131 -8.65 -14.81 -5.80
N TYR A 132 -8.56 -13.62 -6.38
CA TYR A 132 -8.28 -12.37 -5.71
C TYR A 132 -9.55 -11.54 -5.52
N VAL A 133 -9.54 -10.68 -4.51
CA VAL A 133 -10.67 -9.78 -4.25
C VAL A 133 -10.77 -8.75 -5.38
N ASP A 134 -11.93 -8.68 -6.02
CA ASP A 134 -12.18 -7.80 -7.17
C ASP A 134 -11.78 -6.34 -6.91
N GLY A 135 -12.13 -5.79 -5.74
CA GLY A 135 -11.78 -4.43 -5.36
C GLY A 135 -10.27 -4.17 -5.27
N TYR A 136 -9.46 -5.20 -5.06
CA TYR A 136 -7.99 -5.08 -5.07
C TYR A 136 -7.43 -5.11 -6.49
N LEU A 137 -8.04 -5.89 -7.38
CA LEU A 137 -7.67 -5.91 -8.79
C LEU A 137 -8.09 -4.63 -9.51
N GLU A 138 -9.22 -4.04 -9.11
CA GLU A 138 -9.77 -2.83 -9.73
C GLU A 138 -8.79 -1.64 -9.71
N GLU A 139 -7.97 -1.53 -8.68
CA GLU A 139 -6.91 -0.51 -8.61
C GLU A 139 -5.92 -0.61 -9.76
N GLY A 140 -5.68 -1.82 -10.28
CA GLY A 140 -4.78 -2.06 -11.42
C GLY A 140 -5.37 -1.73 -12.78
N HIS A 141 -6.68 -1.45 -12.86
CA HIS A 141 -7.41 -1.17 -14.11
C HIS A 141 -7.54 0.33 -14.42
N PHE A 142 -6.66 1.18 -13.92
CA PHE A 142 -6.74 2.64 -14.04
C PHE A 142 -6.61 3.18 -15.48
N SER A 143 -5.98 2.48 -16.38
CA SER A 143 -5.85 2.88 -17.80
C SER A 143 -7.05 2.47 -18.62
N SER A 144 -7.52 1.25 -18.46
CA SER A 144 -8.76 0.74 -19.02
C SER A 144 -9.23 -0.48 -18.23
N LYS A 145 -10.53 -0.83 -18.33
CA LYS A 145 -11.06 -2.02 -17.68
C LYS A 145 -10.49 -3.34 -18.24
N ASP A 146 -9.90 -3.29 -19.42
CA ASP A 146 -9.35 -4.46 -20.12
C ASP A 146 -7.85 -4.66 -19.87
N THR A 147 -7.19 -3.76 -19.14
CA THR A 147 -5.76 -3.84 -18.84
C THR A 147 -5.51 -3.85 -17.34
N LEU A 148 -4.62 -4.73 -16.88
CA LEU A 148 -4.15 -4.78 -15.49
C LEU A 148 -2.68 -4.32 -15.44
N LYS A 149 -2.41 -3.19 -14.81
CA LYS A 149 -1.08 -2.56 -14.80
C LYS A 149 -0.30 -2.77 -13.52
N ILE A 150 -0.98 -2.97 -12.40
CA ILE A 150 -0.41 -3.40 -11.13
C ILE A 150 -1.24 -4.54 -10.54
N PHE A 151 -0.56 -5.47 -9.90
CA PHE A 151 -1.15 -6.66 -9.29
C PHE A 151 -1.12 -6.53 -7.75
N PRO A 152 -2.21 -6.81 -7.03
CA PRO A 152 -2.24 -6.69 -5.58
C PRO A 152 -1.38 -7.77 -4.92
N VAL A 153 -0.38 -7.34 -4.12
CA VAL A 153 0.52 -8.26 -3.40
C VAL A 153 0.29 -8.19 -1.90
N ALA A 154 0.29 -6.99 -1.34
CA ALA A 154 0.12 -6.77 0.10
C ALA A 154 -0.77 -5.54 0.30
N LYS A 155 -2.05 -5.78 0.53
CA LYS A 155 -3.04 -4.73 0.73
C LYS A 155 -3.38 -4.56 2.21
N SER A 156 -3.69 -3.34 2.59
CA SER A 156 -4.13 -2.96 3.93
C SER A 156 -5.31 -1.99 3.87
N VAL A 157 -5.93 -1.76 5.01
CA VAL A 157 -6.97 -0.76 5.21
C VAL A 157 -6.64 0.02 6.47
N GLU A 158 -7.29 1.16 6.70
CA GLU A 158 -7.20 1.83 7.99
C GLU A 158 -8.07 1.11 9.04
N LEU A 159 -7.55 1.03 10.27
CA LEU A 159 -8.25 0.55 11.46
C LEU A 159 -8.19 1.61 12.55
N PHE A 160 -9.20 1.63 13.41
CA PHE A 160 -9.13 2.32 14.69
C PHE A 160 -8.44 1.41 15.71
N MET A 161 -7.37 1.88 16.30
CA MET A 161 -6.54 1.17 17.29
C MET A 161 -6.66 1.87 18.63
N LEU A 162 -6.88 1.11 19.68
CA LEU A 162 -7.12 1.59 21.04
C LEU A 162 -6.17 0.92 22.02
N ASN A 163 -5.55 1.68 22.89
CA ASN A 163 -4.95 1.19 24.12
C ASN A 163 -6.09 0.80 25.08
N LYS A 164 -6.46 -0.46 25.07
CA LYS A 164 -7.56 -1.01 25.85
C LYS A 164 -7.34 -0.83 27.34
N THR A 165 -6.12 -1.06 27.80
CA THR A 165 -5.78 -1.02 29.23
C THR A 165 -6.07 0.35 29.87
N ASP A 166 -5.67 1.44 29.20
CA ASP A 166 -5.93 2.77 29.72
C ASP A 166 -7.35 3.26 29.38
N TRP A 167 -7.93 2.77 28.29
CA TRP A 167 -9.34 2.99 27.98
C TRP A 167 -10.26 2.46 29.10
N GLU A 168 -10.01 1.27 29.65
CA GLU A 168 -10.82 0.68 30.71
C GLU A 168 -10.78 1.56 31.97
N LYS A 169 -9.64 2.16 32.31
CA LYS A 169 -9.53 3.10 33.45
C LYS A 169 -10.42 4.33 33.21
N PHE A 170 -10.34 4.91 32.03
CA PHE A 170 -11.16 6.07 31.66
C PHE A 170 -12.65 5.71 31.59
N ALA A 171 -13.01 4.63 30.94
CA ALA A 171 -14.39 4.20 30.79
C ALA A 171 -15.06 3.90 32.15
N ASN A 172 -14.35 3.23 33.05
CA ASN A 172 -14.83 2.96 34.41
C ASN A 172 -15.04 4.24 35.24
N ALA A 173 -14.21 5.27 35.02
CA ALA A 173 -14.32 6.53 35.73
C ALA A 173 -15.42 7.45 35.20
N THR A 174 -15.74 7.36 33.89
CA THR A 174 -16.59 8.37 33.22
C THR A 174 -17.87 7.82 32.61
N GLY A 175 -17.99 6.47 32.49
CA GLY A 175 -19.08 5.82 31.78
C GLY A 175 -18.97 5.87 30.25
N ALA A 176 -17.81 6.22 29.70
CA ALA A 176 -17.55 6.20 28.26
C ALA A 176 -17.75 4.80 27.68
N SER A 177 -18.25 4.72 26.45
CA SER A 177 -18.56 3.45 25.78
C SER A 177 -17.81 3.34 24.44
N THR A 178 -17.29 2.16 24.13
CA THR A 178 -16.70 1.88 22.81
C THR A 178 -17.70 2.03 21.66
N ASN A 179 -19.01 1.99 21.93
CA ASN A 179 -20.04 2.30 20.94
C ASN A 179 -19.97 3.74 20.44
N ASP A 180 -19.50 4.67 21.27
CA ASP A 180 -19.30 6.07 20.85
C ASP A 180 -18.15 6.22 19.84
N LEU A 181 -17.23 5.25 19.79
CA LEU A 181 -16.10 5.25 18.87
C LEU A 181 -16.45 4.82 17.43
N ASN A 182 -17.69 4.38 17.20
CA ASN A 182 -18.17 3.99 15.87
C ASN A 182 -18.39 5.18 14.92
N THR A 183 -18.48 6.39 15.45
CA THR A 183 -18.69 7.61 14.66
C THR A 183 -17.61 8.66 14.91
N ILE A 184 -17.30 9.45 13.88
CA ILE A 184 -16.31 10.54 13.97
C ILE A 184 -16.74 11.57 15.02
N GLU A 185 -18.02 11.94 15.02
CA GLU A 185 -18.60 12.85 16.03
C GLU A 185 -18.53 12.24 17.45
N GLY A 186 -18.69 10.93 17.56
CA GLY A 186 -18.56 10.22 18.84
C GLY A 186 -17.11 10.21 19.32
N VAL A 187 -16.13 9.95 18.45
CA VAL A 187 -14.70 10.06 18.78
C VAL A 187 -14.36 11.47 19.26
N THR A 188 -14.88 12.52 18.60
CA THR A 188 -14.66 13.91 19.02
C THR A 188 -15.21 14.17 20.44
N LYS A 189 -16.43 13.69 20.72
CA LYS A 189 -17.06 13.83 22.05
C LYS A 189 -16.29 13.06 23.12
N VAL A 190 -15.88 11.83 22.84
CA VAL A 190 -15.06 11.01 23.76
C VAL A 190 -13.71 11.68 24.02
N ALA A 191 -13.11 12.27 23.01
CA ALA A 191 -11.83 12.96 23.16
C ALA A 191 -11.92 14.20 24.08
N GLU A 192 -12.99 15.00 23.96
CA GLU A 192 -13.27 16.08 24.91
C GLU A 192 -13.48 15.55 26.33
N GLN A 193 -14.23 14.46 26.49
CA GLN A 193 -14.47 13.83 27.79
C GLN A 193 -13.16 13.29 28.40
N TYR A 194 -12.29 12.69 27.60
CA TYR A 194 -10.99 12.20 28.03
C TYR A 194 -10.06 13.34 28.48
N TYR A 195 -9.99 14.41 27.69
CA TYR A 195 -9.22 15.60 28.04
C TYR A 195 -9.67 16.18 29.38
N ASN A 196 -10.97 16.41 29.56
CA ASN A 196 -11.52 16.97 30.80
C ASN A 196 -11.31 16.02 32.00
N TRP A 197 -11.41 14.72 31.78
CA TRP A 197 -11.13 13.73 32.85
C TRP A 197 -9.68 13.77 33.25
N THR A 198 -8.72 13.74 32.30
CA THR A 198 -7.30 13.79 32.63
C THR A 198 -6.87 15.11 33.25
N ASP A 199 -7.41 16.24 32.79
CA ASP A 199 -7.21 17.56 33.40
C ASP A 199 -7.66 17.57 34.87
N SER A 200 -8.75 16.91 35.18
CA SER A 200 -9.26 16.83 36.59
C SER A 200 -8.37 16.00 37.51
N LEU A 201 -7.43 15.22 36.99
CA LEU A 201 -6.51 14.40 37.78
C LEU A 201 -5.28 15.15 38.27
N THR A 202 -5.07 16.37 37.78
CA THR A 202 -3.93 17.23 38.12
C THR A 202 -4.39 18.52 38.77
N ALA A 203 -3.47 19.27 39.39
CA ALA A 203 -3.76 20.58 39.96
C ALA A 203 -3.55 21.72 38.95
N ALA A 204 -2.86 21.46 37.85
CA ALA A 204 -2.62 22.44 36.80
C ALA A 204 -3.86 22.50 35.88
N PRO A 205 -4.40 23.68 35.57
CA PRO A 205 -5.56 23.79 34.71
C PRO A 205 -5.17 23.71 33.22
N ASN A 206 -6.02 23.09 32.42
CA ASN A 206 -5.85 22.95 30.97
C ASN A 206 -4.62 22.13 30.54
N ASP A 207 -4.25 21.12 31.32
CA ASP A 207 -3.18 20.17 31.03
C ASP A 207 -3.69 18.76 30.70
N GLY A 208 -4.96 18.64 30.32
CA GLY A 208 -5.58 17.40 29.89
C GLY A 208 -4.86 16.78 28.71
N LYS A 209 -4.91 15.43 28.64
CA LYS A 209 -4.24 14.64 27.59
C LYS A 209 -5.13 14.52 26.37
N ALA A 210 -4.52 14.48 25.20
CA ALA A 210 -5.21 14.16 23.95
C ALA A 210 -5.64 12.68 23.94
N PHE A 211 -6.78 12.42 23.32
CA PHE A 211 -7.31 11.07 23.18
C PHE A 211 -6.88 10.39 21.89
N PHE A 212 -6.83 11.14 20.78
CA PHE A 212 -6.84 10.56 19.44
C PHE A 212 -5.87 11.25 18.48
N GLY A 213 -5.38 10.47 17.49
CA GLY A 213 -4.63 10.98 16.34
C GLY A 213 -4.82 10.13 15.08
N ARG A 214 -4.36 10.62 13.95
CA ARG A 214 -4.33 9.87 12.66
C ARG A 214 -2.96 9.95 12.02
N ASP A 215 -2.54 8.85 11.39
CA ASP A 215 -1.30 8.84 10.61
C ASP A 215 -1.44 9.54 9.26
N ALA A 216 -2.59 9.39 8.60
CA ALA A 216 -2.82 9.94 7.26
C ALA A 216 -4.00 10.91 7.23
N PHE A 217 -3.71 12.22 7.31
CA PHE A 217 -4.75 13.24 7.22
C PHE A 217 -5.40 13.29 5.82
N ALA A 218 -4.64 13.06 4.75
CA ALA A 218 -5.19 13.01 3.40
C ALA A 218 -6.29 11.93 3.27
N ASN A 219 -6.10 10.77 3.89
CA ASN A 219 -7.11 9.71 3.92
C ASN A 219 -8.38 10.15 4.65
N TYR A 220 -8.25 10.92 5.74
CA TYR A 220 -9.41 11.47 6.43
C TYR A 220 -10.27 12.32 5.51
N MET A 221 -9.65 13.17 4.69
CA MET A 221 -10.35 13.99 3.70
C MET A 221 -11.02 13.13 2.62
N LEU A 222 -10.30 12.19 2.02
CA LEU A 222 -10.81 11.30 0.98
C LEU A 222 -11.97 10.45 1.48
N VAL A 223 -11.77 9.79 2.62
CA VAL A 223 -12.76 8.92 3.26
C VAL A 223 -13.98 9.71 3.69
N GLY A 224 -13.78 10.87 4.32
CA GLY A 224 -14.88 11.72 4.79
C GLY A 224 -15.78 12.22 3.66
N TYR A 225 -15.21 12.68 2.56
CA TYR A 225 -15.97 13.06 1.38
C TYR A 225 -16.78 11.87 0.83
N ARG A 226 -16.17 10.69 0.71
CA ARG A 226 -16.85 9.47 0.25
C ARG A 226 -17.96 9.02 1.19
N GLN A 227 -17.74 9.05 2.48
CA GLN A 227 -18.77 8.75 3.48
C GLN A 227 -19.97 9.71 3.36
N LEU A 228 -19.73 10.96 3.04
CA LEU A 228 -20.75 12.00 2.83
C LEU A 228 -21.26 12.06 1.37
N ALA A 229 -21.07 10.96 0.63
CA ALA A 229 -21.60 10.69 -0.72
C ALA A 229 -21.05 11.57 -1.85
N THR A 230 -19.84 12.11 -1.71
CA THR A 230 -19.18 12.90 -2.75
C THR A 230 -17.70 12.47 -2.88
N ASP A 231 -17.11 12.66 -4.07
CA ASP A 231 -15.69 12.50 -4.30
C ASP A 231 -15.02 13.87 -4.28
N ILE A 232 -13.95 14.02 -3.47
CA ILE A 232 -13.17 15.27 -3.44
C ILE A 232 -12.49 15.55 -4.79
N PHE A 233 -12.15 14.48 -5.54
CA PHE A 233 -11.64 14.58 -6.89
C PHE A 233 -12.52 13.81 -7.86
N SER A 234 -12.76 14.39 -9.03
CA SER A 234 -13.46 13.72 -10.13
C SER A 234 -12.73 13.94 -11.46
N LYS A 235 -12.96 13.05 -12.42
CA LYS A 235 -12.46 13.22 -13.79
C LYS A 235 -13.57 13.80 -14.65
N LYS A 236 -13.33 14.99 -15.23
CA LYS A 236 -14.23 15.65 -16.17
C LYS A 236 -13.41 16.10 -17.39
N ASP A 237 -13.85 15.70 -18.59
CA ASP A 237 -13.19 16.05 -19.85
C ASP A 237 -11.67 15.78 -19.85
N ASN A 238 -11.25 14.59 -19.38
CA ASN A 238 -9.85 14.19 -19.21
C ASN A 238 -9.01 15.05 -18.24
N LYS A 239 -9.65 15.89 -17.42
CA LYS A 239 -9.02 16.72 -16.37
C LYS A 239 -9.48 16.25 -15.01
N ILE A 240 -8.57 16.34 -14.04
CA ILE A 240 -8.93 16.15 -12.63
C ILE A 240 -9.53 17.46 -12.13
N VAL A 241 -10.70 17.38 -11.54
CA VAL A 241 -11.43 18.51 -10.95
C VAL A 241 -11.54 18.28 -9.45
N LEU A 242 -11.25 19.31 -8.68
CA LEU A 242 -11.50 19.35 -7.24
C LEU A 242 -12.97 19.70 -7.01
N ASN A 243 -13.73 18.82 -6.37
CA ASN A 243 -15.11 19.07 -5.97
C ASN A 243 -15.10 19.58 -4.53
N PHE A 244 -15.07 20.89 -4.37
CA PHE A 244 -15.12 21.50 -3.05
C PHE A 244 -16.56 21.77 -2.63
N GLU A 245 -17.03 21.01 -1.63
CA GLU A 245 -18.33 21.19 -1.00
C GLU A 245 -18.14 21.83 0.38
N ALA A 246 -18.53 23.10 0.53
CA ALA A 246 -18.24 23.89 1.73
C ALA A 246 -18.82 23.28 3.02
N ASP A 247 -20.02 22.71 2.96
CA ASP A 247 -20.67 22.09 4.12
C ASP A 247 -19.94 20.80 4.54
N ILE A 248 -19.48 19.99 3.57
CA ILE A 248 -18.69 18.81 3.83
C ILE A 248 -17.32 19.21 4.42
N ALA A 249 -16.63 20.15 3.78
CA ALA A 249 -15.36 20.65 4.27
C ALA A 249 -15.47 21.19 5.71
N LYS A 250 -16.55 21.94 6.01
CA LYS A 250 -16.83 22.44 7.35
C LYS A 250 -17.06 21.28 8.34
N LYS A 251 -17.83 20.27 7.96
CA LYS A 251 -18.08 19.09 8.83
C LYS A 251 -16.79 18.35 9.15
N LEU A 252 -15.89 18.17 8.15
CA LEU A 252 -14.58 17.57 8.37
C LEU A 252 -13.71 18.45 9.28
N TRP A 253 -13.70 19.75 9.05
CA TRP A 253 -12.96 20.72 9.86
C TRP A 253 -13.41 20.72 11.32
N ASP A 254 -14.69 20.77 11.57
CA ASP A 254 -15.27 20.80 12.92
C ASP A 254 -14.95 19.51 13.71
N ASN A 255 -14.79 18.38 13.03
CA ASN A 255 -14.54 17.07 13.64
C ASN A 255 -13.07 16.62 13.61
N TYR A 256 -12.15 17.46 13.14
CA TYR A 256 -10.72 17.18 13.20
C TYR A 256 -9.90 18.37 13.67
N TYR A 257 -9.97 19.49 12.94
CA TYR A 257 -9.16 20.67 13.27
C TYR A 257 -9.58 21.30 14.59
N VAL A 258 -10.86 21.44 14.84
CA VAL A 258 -11.36 22.01 16.09
C VAL A 258 -10.94 21.17 17.30
N PRO A 259 -11.14 19.83 17.33
CA PRO A 259 -10.59 18.99 18.40
C PRO A 259 -9.07 19.07 18.53
N TYR A 260 -8.36 19.22 17.42
CA TYR A 260 -6.89 19.30 17.43
C TYR A 260 -6.41 20.59 18.14
N ILE A 261 -6.96 21.75 17.78
CA ILE A 261 -6.56 23.02 18.45
C ILE A 261 -7.08 23.14 19.87
N SER A 262 -8.09 22.33 20.23
CA SER A 262 -8.60 22.23 21.61
C SER A 262 -7.77 21.29 22.49
N GLY A 263 -6.74 20.64 21.94
CA GLY A 263 -5.90 19.69 22.66
C GLY A 263 -6.51 18.28 22.80
N TYR A 264 -7.67 18.02 22.23
CA TYR A 264 -8.35 16.71 22.30
C TYR A 264 -7.72 15.68 21.36
N PHE A 265 -7.14 16.14 20.25
CA PHE A 265 -6.38 15.35 19.30
C PHE A 265 -4.92 15.78 19.29
N SER A 266 -4.01 14.86 18.97
CA SER A 266 -2.57 15.14 18.89
C SER A 266 -1.89 14.34 17.79
N SER A 267 -0.76 14.89 17.33
CA SER A 267 0.08 14.29 16.29
C SER A 267 1.51 14.83 16.44
N SER A 268 2.22 14.40 17.48
CA SER A 268 3.55 14.91 17.83
C SER A 268 4.69 14.04 17.31
N GLY A 269 4.56 12.71 17.36
CA GLY A 269 5.55 11.77 16.84
C GLY A 269 5.50 11.60 15.31
N LYS A 270 6.45 10.86 14.77
CA LYS A 270 6.45 10.49 13.36
C LYS A 270 5.24 9.59 13.02
N PHE A 271 4.96 8.62 13.88
CA PHE A 271 3.81 7.72 13.80
C PHE A 271 2.95 7.84 15.06
N ARG A 272 1.66 7.54 14.94
CA ARG A 272 0.73 7.58 16.09
C ARG A 272 1.06 6.53 17.13
N SER A 273 1.67 5.41 16.74
CA SER A 273 2.23 4.42 17.66
C SER A 273 3.30 5.00 18.59
N ASP A 274 4.08 5.98 18.11
CA ASP A 274 5.07 6.68 18.95
C ASP A 274 4.37 7.53 20.02
N ASP A 275 3.28 8.21 19.66
CA ASP A 275 2.49 9.00 20.61
C ASP A 275 1.76 8.13 21.65
N ILE A 276 1.28 6.94 21.26
CA ILE A 276 0.70 5.96 22.21
C ILE A 276 1.77 5.45 23.16
N LYS A 277 2.98 5.16 22.65
CA LYS A 277 4.09 4.62 23.44
C LYS A 277 4.50 5.53 24.60
N ILE A 278 4.39 6.84 24.43
CA ILE A 278 4.72 7.82 25.47
C ILE A 278 3.48 8.38 26.20
N GLY A 279 2.32 7.79 25.98
CA GLY A 279 1.07 8.18 26.66
C GLY A 279 0.50 9.53 26.25
N ASN A 280 0.86 10.06 25.09
CA ASN A 280 0.34 11.33 24.56
C ASN A 280 -1.06 11.20 23.97
N ILE A 281 -1.40 10.02 23.44
CA ILE A 281 -2.75 9.68 22.94
C ILE A 281 -3.14 8.28 23.37
N LEU A 282 -4.44 8.01 23.40
CA LEU A 282 -4.99 6.71 23.77
C LEU A 282 -5.38 5.86 22.57
N ALA A 283 -5.77 6.52 21.49
CA ALA A 283 -6.27 5.86 20.29
C ALA A 283 -5.75 6.51 19.01
N CYS A 284 -5.74 5.75 17.93
CA CYS A 284 -5.40 6.27 16.63
C CYS A 284 -6.14 5.56 15.49
N VAL A 285 -6.18 6.24 14.34
CA VAL A 285 -6.47 5.58 13.04
C VAL A 285 -5.17 5.46 12.28
N SER A 286 -4.84 4.23 11.92
CA SER A 286 -3.62 3.87 11.20
C SER A 286 -3.86 2.67 10.28
N SER A 287 -2.89 2.36 9.42
CA SER A 287 -2.94 1.19 8.56
C SER A 287 -3.05 -0.10 9.38
N SER A 288 -3.78 -1.09 8.88
CA SER A 288 -3.81 -2.43 9.47
C SER A 288 -2.42 -3.07 9.58
N SER A 289 -1.46 -2.69 8.72
CA SER A 289 -0.06 -3.10 8.84
C SER A 289 0.62 -2.54 10.10
N SER A 290 0.12 -1.43 10.65
CA SER A 290 0.67 -0.79 11.85
C SER A 290 0.37 -1.55 13.15
N VAL A 291 -0.50 -2.55 13.11
CA VAL A 291 -0.77 -3.44 14.26
C VAL A 291 0.53 -4.07 14.81
N THR A 292 1.47 -4.40 13.92
CA THR A 292 2.76 -4.98 14.29
C THR A 292 3.69 -4.00 15.02
N TYR A 293 3.44 -2.70 14.89
CA TYR A 293 4.20 -1.61 15.51
C TYR A 293 3.48 -0.98 16.70
N PHE A 294 2.28 -1.47 17.03
CA PHE A 294 1.56 -0.97 18.20
C PHE A 294 2.36 -1.31 19.47
N PRO A 295 2.59 -0.34 20.39
CA PRO A 295 3.43 -0.56 21.56
C PRO A 295 2.78 -1.58 22.51
N LYS A 296 3.62 -2.37 23.19
CA LYS A 296 3.18 -3.32 24.23
C LYS A 296 3.19 -2.70 25.60
N GLU A 297 3.70 -1.48 25.73
CA GLU A 297 3.79 -0.72 26.97
C GLU A 297 3.71 0.77 26.68
N VAL A 298 3.23 1.52 27.67
CA VAL A 298 3.36 2.99 27.74
C VAL A 298 4.53 3.29 28.67
N ILE A 299 5.43 4.17 28.21
CA ILE A 299 6.61 4.63 28.95
C ILE A 299 6.40 6.12 29.24
N LEU A 300 6.08 6.46 30.49
CA LEU A 300 5.83 7.84 30.89
C LEU A 300 7.13 8.59 31.23
N ASN A 301 8.11 7.89 31.81
CA ASN A 301 9.46 8.37 32.09
C ASN A 301 10.37 7.16 32.37
N ASP A 302 11.62 7.42 32.79
CA ASP A 302 12.63 6.38 33.04
C ASP A 302 12.26 5.41 34.20
N GLU A 303 11.35 5.79 35.09
CA GLU A 303 10.95 5.01 36.28
C GLU A 303 9.51 4.47 36.20
N GLU A 304 8.71 4.98 35.25
CA GLU A 304 7.28 4.67 35.16
C GLU A 304 6.90 4.18 33.77
N SER A 305 6.54 2.91 33.69
CA SER A 305 5.94 2.29 32.53
C SER A 305 4.88 1.28 32.93
N HIS A 306 3.98 0.93 32.01
CA HIS A 306 3.00 -0.14 32.21
C HIS A 306 2.67 -0.82 30.89
N SER A 307 2.39 -2.11 30.98
CA SER A 307 1.96 -2.91 29.82
C SER A 307 0.55 -2.52 29.36
N ILE A 308 0.34 -2.56 28.05
CA ILE A 308 -0.95 -2.25 27.43
C ILE A 308 -1.38 -3.33 26.45
N GLU A 309 -2.69 -3.45 26.26
CA GLU A 309 -3.32 -4.32 25.28
C GLU A 309 -3.91 -3.49 24.13
N LEU A 310 -3.70 -3.95 22.91
CA LEU A 310 -4.35 -3.42 21.72
C LEU A 310 -5.77 -3.97 21.59
N GLU A 311 -6.73 -3.09 21.32
CA GLU A 311 -8.03 -3.45 20.76
C GLU A 311 -8.22 -2.72 19.42
N THR A 312 -8.83 -3.40 18.44
CA THR A 312 -9.04 -2.84 17.10
C THR A 312 -10.50 -2.81 16.72
N PHE A 313 -10.90 -1.74 16.05
CA PHE A 313 -12.26 -1.54 15.53
C PHE A 313 -12.21 -1.12 14.05
N ALA A 314 -13.34 -1.21 13.38
CA ALA A 314 -13.52 -0.55 12.09
C ALA A 314 -13.28 0.96 12.23
N CYS A 315 -12.78 1.60 11.16
CA CYS A 315 -12.66 3.06 11.16
C CYS A 315 -14.01 3.73 11.41
N PRO A 316 -14.05 4.76 12.28
CA PRO A 316 -15.28 5.50 12.52
C PRO A 316 -15.75 6.21 11.24
N LYS A 317 -17.05 6.28 11.06
CA LYS A 317 -17.69 7.01 9.99
C LYS A 317 -18.45 8.24 10.52
N PHE A 318 -18.76 9.18 9.66
CA PHE A 318 -19.72 10.22 10.03
C PHE A 318 -21.08 9.59 10.35
N LYS A 319 -21.79 10.13 11.33
CA LYS A 319 -23.06 9.58 11.84
C LYS A 319 -24.07 9.27 10.73
N ASP A 320 -24.18 10.15 9.74
CA ASP A 320 -25.05 9.98 8.59
C ASP A 320 -24.30 9.51 7.34
N GLY A 321 -23.05 9.06 7.51
CA GLY A 321 -22.16 8.66 6.45
C GLY A 321 -22.36 7.20 6.01
N LYS A 322 -22.03 6.93 4.77
CA LYS A 322 -21.93 5.58 4.22
C LYS A 322 -20.69 4.87 4.76
N ASP A 323 -20.71 3.55 4.78
CA ASP A 323 -19.53 2.77 5.05
C ASP A 323 -18.54 2.96 3.90
N TYR A 324 -17.36 3.45 4.22
CA TYR A 324 -16.26 3.59 3.29
C TYR A 324 -14.93 3.61 4.03
N VAL A 325 -13.96 2.86 3.53
CA VAL A 325 -12.58 2.86 4.00
C VAL A 325 -11.64 3.04 2.82
N VAL A 326 -10.46 3.60 3.07
CA VAL A 326 -9.43 3.68 2.05
C VAL A 326 -8.67 2.36 2.01
N GLN A 327 -8.46 1.85 0.81
CA GLN A 327 -7.54 0.76 0.55
C GLN A 327 -6.12 1.32 0.51
N GLN A 328 -5.20 0.66 1.19
CA GLN A 328 -3.79 1.00 1.25
C GLN A 328 -2.91 -0.18 0.80
N GLY A 329 -1.61 0.06 0.72
CA GLY A 329 -0.64 -0.90 0.23
C GLY A 329 -0.51 -0.85 -1.30
N SER A 330 0.72 -0.91 -1.77
CA SER A 330 1.03 -0.90 -3.20
C SER A 330 0.61 -2.19 -3.90
N GLY A 331 0.43 -2.12 -5.21
CA GLY A 331 0.54 -3.26 -6.10
C GLY A 331 1.97 -3.43 -6.62
N MET A 332 2.21 -4.51 -7.37
CA MET A 332 3.43 -4.72 -8.13
C MET A 332 3.15 -4.60 -9.62
N GLY A 333 3.90 -3.76 -10.32
CA GLY A 333 3.86 -3.61 -11.76
C GLY A 333 5.13 -4.15 -12.41
N ALA A 334 5.02 -4.63 -13.64
CA ALA A 334 6.18 -4.98 -14.47
C ALA A 334 6.48 -3.87 -15.47
N LEU A 335 7.77 -3.63 -15.74
CA LEU A 335 8.24 -2.58 -16.63
C LEU A 335 8.70 -3.14 -17.98
N PHE A 336 8.27 -2.47 -19.04
CA PHE A 336 8.76 -2.65 -20.38
C PHE A 336 9.82 -1.55 -20.65
N PRO A 337 10.99 -1.79 -21.19
CA PRO A 337 11.47 -2.91 -21.99
C PRO A 337 12.28 -3.97 -21.22
N SER A 338 12.22 -4.01 -19.91
CA SER A 338 12.97 -4.97 -19.10
C SER A 338 12.62 -6.45 -19.39
N VAL A 339 11.50 -6.68 -20.09
CA VAL A 339 11.05 -8.03 -20.50
C VAL A 339 11.64 -8.47 -21.84
N SER A 340 12.38 -7.63 -22.57
CA SER A 340 12.69 -7.87 -23.98
C SER A 340 14.16 -7.82 -24.41
N THR A 341 15.11 -7.73 -23.50
CA THR A 341 16.52 -7.60 -23.93
C THR A 341 17.18 -8.88 -24.43
N ASN A 342 16.47 -10.00 -24.51
CA ASN A 342 17.01 -11.25 -25.08
C ASN A 342 16.18 -11.82 -26.25
N SER A 343 15.40 -10.99 -26.95
CA SER A 343 14.70 -11.42 -28.16
C SER A 343 15.12 -10.54 -29.36
N VAL A 344 16.37 -10.68 -29.81
CA VAL A 344 16.79 -10.43 -31.18
C VAL A 344 17.65 -11.59 -31.63
#